data_f617a9e06934804293d229e90c80e0f9
#
_entry.id   f617a9e06934804293d229e90c80e0f9
#
_cell.length_a   1.000
_cell.length_b   1.000
_cell.length_c   1.000
_cell.angle_alpha   90.00
_cell.angle_beta   90.00
_cell.angle_gamma   90.00
#
_symmetry.space_group_name_H-M   'P 1'
#
loop_
_entity.id
_entity.type
_entity.pdbx_description
1 polymer ?
#
loop_
_entity_poly.entity_id
_entity_poly.type
_entity_poly.pdbx_seq_one_letter_code
_entity_poly.pdbx_strand_id
1 'polypeptide(L)'
;MSDRRATFYYDVSSPYAYLAAQRLDETLPAEAHWQPIAFGALIREIGKVPWSLHDDTRAAGQAEIAERARERGLPAVRWPPGWPAESYSVLPLRALLHAFDHGRGKELSLALYRRAFVDGVALDDPDVVIAAAEACGLDGERVRAAVADPDIKARLRAATDEAVRRGVTGVPTIALEGELFWGDDRLEDAARAIAE
;
A
#
# COMPACT_ATOMS: atom_id res chain seq x y z
N MET A 1 -7.00 -23.04 18.33
CA MET A 1 -6.10 -21.93 17.96
C MET A 1 -6.96 -20.92 17.24
N SER A 2 -7.16 -19.74 17.83
CA SER A 2 -7.91 -18.66 17.18
C SER A 2 -7.17 -18.28 15.89
N ASP A 3 -7.88 -18.23 14.77
CA ASP A 3 -7.33 -17.78 13.48
C ASP A 3 -7.18 -16.25 13.53
N ARG A 4 -6.23 -15.78 14.36
CA ARG A 4 -5.91 -14.36 14.56
C ARG A 4 -5.22 -13.82 13.32
N ARG A 5 -6.00 -13.57 12.27
CA ARG A 5 -5.46 -13.06 11.02
C ARG A 5 -5.34 -11.53 11.06
N ALA A 6 -4.11 -11.03 11.08
CA ALA A 6 -3.84 -9.61 10.96
C ALA A 6 -4.24 -9.08 9.58
N THR A 7 -4.70 -7.84 9.52
CA THR A 7 -4.97 -7.14 8.25
C THR A 7 -3.94 -6.03 8.04
N PHE A 8 -3.24 -6.07 6.92
CA PHE A 8 -2.31 -5.04 6.47
C PHE A 8 -3.03 -4.06 5.55
N TYR A 9 -3.38 -2.88 6.07
CA TYR A 9 -3.94 -1.76 5.30
C TYR A 9 -2.82 -0.95 4.66
N TYR A 10 -2.88 -0.79 3.32
CA TYR A 10 -1.84 -0.12 2.58
C TYR A 10 -2.34 0.61 1.34
N ASP A 11 -1.52 1.52 0.81
CA ASP A 11 -1.68 2.17 -0.48
C ASP A 11 -0.33 2.17 -1.19
N VAL A 12 -0.30 1.83 -2.47
CA VAL A 12 0.94 1.74 -3.25
C VAL A 12 1.60 3.09 -3.52
N SER A 13 0.93 4.20 -3.24
CA SER A 13 1.50 5.54 -3.25
C SER A 13 2.27 5.91 -1.97
N SER A 14 2.16 5.08 -0.91
CA SER A 14 2.78 5.35 0.38
C SER A 14 4.18 4.74 0.49
N PRO A 15 5.23 5.55 0.67
CA PRO A 15 6.59 5.05 0.83
C PRO A 15 6.80 4.31 2.16
N TYR A 16 6.09 4.67 3.24
CA TYR A 16 6.13 3.90 4.48
C TYR A 16 5.47 2.52 4.32
N ALA A 17 4.40 2.44 3.52
CA ALA A 17 3.78 1.15 3.21
C ALA A 17 4.69 0.29 2.30
N TYR A 18 5.47 0.90 1.40
CA TYR A 18 6.55 0.23 0.68
C TYR A 18 7.55 -0.40 1.66
N LEU A 19 8.08 0.38 2.61
CA LEU A 19 9.04 -0.11 3.60
C LEU A 19 8.49 -1.28 4.43
N ALA A 20 7.23 -1.21 4.85
CA ALA A 20 6.57 -2.29 5.59
C ALA A 20 6.36 -3.53 4.72
N ALA A 21 5.86 -3.37 3.50
CA ALA A 21 5.54 -4.45 2.57
C ALA A 21 6.75 -5.33 2.25
N GLN A 22 7.97 -4.76 2.19
CA GLN A 22 9.20 -5.50 1.91
C GLN A 22 9.58 -6.48 3.03
N ARG A 23 9.07 -6.27 4.24
CA ARG A 23 9.44 -7.02 5.45
C ARG A 23 8.28 -7.80 6.06
N LEU A 24 7.07 -7.59 5.57
CA LEU A 24 5.84 -8.04 6.23
C LEU A 24 5.85 -9.55 6.50
N ASP A 25 6.08 -10.34 5.46
CA ASP A 25 6.02 -11.80 5.54
C ASP A 25 7.21 -12.42 6.33
N GLU A 26 8.33 -11.69 6.45
CA GLU A 26 9.49 -12.13 7.25
C GLU A 26 9.35 -11.75 8.72
N THR A 27 8.62 -10.66 9.01
CA THR A 27 8.49 -10.13 10.39
C THR A 27 7.29 -10.72 11.11
N LEU A 28 6.15 -10.88 10.43
CA LEU A 28 4.95 -11.41 11.07
C LEU A 28 5.02 -12.92 11.20
N PRO A 29 4.65 -13.50 12.37
CA PRO A 29 4.67 -14.94 12.60
C PRO A 29 3.55 -15.70 11.87
N ALA A 30 2.59 -14.99 11.30
CA ALA A 30 1.48 -15.53 10.52
C ALA A 30 1.17 -14.64 9.31
N GLU A 31 0.61 -15.25 8.28
CA GLU A 31 0.24 -14.53 7.06
C GLU A 31 -0.84 -13.47 7.31
N ALA A 32 -0.56 -12.22 6.95
CA ALA A 32 -1.53 -11.13 7.03
C ALA A 32 -2.45 -11.11 5.80
N HIS A 33 -3.69 -10.66 6.02
CA HIS A 33 -4.57 -10.27 4.93
C HIS A 33 -4.16 -8.90 4.38
N TRP A 34 -3.73 -8.84 3.13
CA TRP A 34 -3.36 -7.59 2.46
C TRP A 34 -4.60 -6.89 1.95
N GLN A 35 -4.91 -5.72 2.49
CA GLN A 35 -6.08 -4.93 2.13
C GLN A 35 -5.66 -3.58 1.55
N PRO A 36 -5.67 -3.44 0.21
CA PRO A 36 -5.45 -2.14 -0.42
C PRO A 36 -6.61 -1.19 -0.11
N ILE A 37 -6.29 0.06 0.25
CA ILE A 37 -7.24 1.13 0.52
C ILE A 37 -6.78 2.43 -0.12
N ALA A 38 -7.72 3.29 -0.50
CA ALA A 38 -7.41 4.59 -1.11
C ALA A 38 -7.02 5.61 -0.01
N PHE A 39 -5.73 5.78 0.24
CA PHE A 39 -5.21 6.69 1.27
C PHE A 39 -5.70 8.13 1.08
N GLY A 40 -5.72 8.63 -0.15
CA GLY A 40 -6.25 9.97 -0.45
C GLY A 40 -7.73 10.15 -0.10
N ALA A 41 -8.55 9.11 -0.17
CA ALA A 41 -9.94 9.14 0.27
C ALA A 41 -10.03 9.09 1.80
N LEU A 42 -9.24 8.20 2.43
CA LEU A 42 -9.18 8.06 3.89
C LEU A 42 -8.81 9.38 4.56
N ILE A 43 -7.70 10.04 4.16
CA ILE A 43 -7.26 11.30 4.78
C ILE A 43 -8.26 12.45 4.59
N ARG A 44 -8.99 12.46 3.48
CA ARG A 44 -10.06 13.44 3.24
C ARG A 44 -11.21 13.25 4.22
N GLU A 45 -11.61 11.99 4.45
CA GLU A 45 -12.69 11.65 5.36
C GLU A 45 -12.36 12.04 6.81
N ILE A 46 -11.11 11.79 7.25
CA ILE A 46 -10.67 12.13 8.61
C ILE A 46 -10.16 13.57 8.76
N GLY A 47 -10.17 14.37 7.68
CA GLY A 47 -9.77 15.78 7.73
C GLY A 47 -8.28 16.04 7.99
N LYS A 48 -7.39 15.09 7.61
CA LYS A 48 -5.94 15.23 7.79
C LYS A 48 -5.25 15.64 6.48
N VAL A 49 -4.14 16.38 6.61
CA VAL A 49 -3.22 16.67 5.51
C VAL A 49 -1.92 15.89 5.75
N PRO A 50 -1.46 15.08 4.79
CA PRO A 50 -0.21 14.33 4.96
C PRO A 50 1.00 15.26 4.97
N TRP A 51 2.03 14.87 5.75
CA TRP A 51 3.31 15.59 5.82
C TRP A 51 3.94 15.83 4.44
N SER A 52 3.74 14.90 3.51
CA SER A 52 4.32 14.95 2.18
C SER A 52 3.77 16.08 1.29
N LEU A 53 2.58 16.60 1.61
CA LEU A 53 1.99 17.74 0.90
C LEU A 53 2.47 19.11 1.44
N HIS A 54 3.22 19.12 2.53
CA HIS A 54 3.83 20.34 3.08
C HIS A 54 5.28 20.45 2.62
N ASP A 55 5.66 21.55 1.98
CA ASP A 55 6.99 21.74 1.39
C ASP A 55 8.11 21.72 2.44
N ASP A 56 7.85 22.24 3.62
CA ASP A 56 8.79 22.30 4.75
C ASP A 56 9.10 20.94 5.36
N THR A 57 8.18 19.99 5.33
CA THR A 57 8.36 18.64 5.90
C THR A 57 8.69 17.57 4.88
N ARG A 58 8.40 17.81 3.59
CA ARG A 58 8.59 16.83 2.52
C ARG A 58 10.03 16.36 2.38
N ALA A 59 10.97 17.29 2.32
CA ALA A 59 12.39 16.95 2.14
C ALA A 59 12.93 16.11 3.31
N ALA A 60 12.53 16.45 4.55
CA ALA A 60 12.92 15.71 5.75
C ALA A 60 12.33 14.29 5.74
N GLY A 61 11.04 14.14 5.39
CA GLY A 61 10.40 12.84 5.29
C GLY A 61 10.98 11.96 4.17
N GLN A 62 11.33 12.56 3.02
CA GLN A 62 12.02 11.84 1.95
C GLN A 62 13.40 11.33 2.39
N ALA A 63 14.16 12.15 3.13
CA ALA A 63 15.47 11.76 3.67
C ALA A 63 15.32 10.62 4.71
N GLU A 64 14.33 10.70 5.58
CA GLU A 64 14.03 9.65 6.55
C GLU A 64 13.70 8.31 5.87
N ILE A 65 12.86 8.32 4.84
CA ILE A 65 12.51 7.11 4.10
C ILE A 65 13.72 6.51 3.38
N ALA A 66 14.55 7.36 2.77
CA ALA A 66 15.78 6.91 2.11
C ALA A 66 16.75 6.25 3.12
N GLU A 67 16.88 6.83 4.32
CA GLU A 67 17.72 6.27 5.38
C GLU A 67 17.16 4.94 5.90
N ARG A 68 15.85 4.84 6.18
CA ARG A 68 15.21 3.59 6.58
C ARG A 68 15.36 2.49 5.52
N ALA A 69 15.24 2.83 4.23
CA ALA A 69 15.47 1.89 3.15
C ALA A 69 16.92 1.38 3.14
N ARG A 70 17.90 2.28 3.29
CA ARG A 70 19.33 1.94 3.38
C ARG A 70 19.64 1.02 4.56
N GLU A 71 19.13 1.33 5.75
CA GLU A 71 19.32 0.53 6.97
C GLU A 71 18.75 -0.89 6.83
N ARG A 72 17.70 -1.05 6.02
CA ARG A 72 17.04 -2.33 5.74
C ARG A 72 17.60 -3.07 4.53
N GLY A 73 18.68 -2.56 3.93
CA GLY A 73 19.29 -3.18 2.74
C GLY A 73 18.41 -3.12 1.49
N LEU A 74 17.41 -2.23 1.46
CA LEU A 74 16.55 -2.04 0.30
C LEU A 74 17.26 -1.19 -0.77
N PRO A 75 16.84 -1.29 -2.05
CA PRO A 75 17.34 -0.41 -3.10
C PRO A 75 17.16 1.07 -2.76
N ALA A 76 18.04 1.93 -3.29
CA ALA A 76 17.91 3.37 -3.12
C ALA A 76 16.55 3.86 -3.64
N VAL A 77 15.86 4.65 -2.81
CA VAL A 77 14.53 5.17 -3.15
C VAL A 77 14.64 6.24 -4.24
N ARG A 78 13.86 6.07 -5.29
CA ARG A 78 13.63 7.07 -6.35
C ARG A 78 12.19 7.53 -6.27
N TRP A 79 11.99 8.83 -6.36
CA TRP A 79 10.66 9.41 -6.26
C TRP A 79 10.02 9.54 -7.65
N PRO A 80 8.76 9.11 -7.82
CA PRO A 80 8.04 9.36 -9.05
C PRO A 80 7.93 10.86 -9.37
N PRO A 81 7.92 11.28 -10.64
CA PRO A 81 7.68 12.67 -11.00
C PRO A 81 6.39 13.19 -10.36
N GLY A 82 6.41 14.42 -9.87
CA GLY A 82 5.23 15.05 -9.25
C GLY A 82 4.78 14.48 -7.89
N TRP A 83 5.48 13.49 -7.35
CA TRP A 83 5.14 12.92 -6.04
C TRP A 83 5.24 13.99 -4.93
N PRO A 84 4.29 14.05 -3.99
CA PRO A 84 3.09 13.22 -3.84
C PRO A 84 1.85 13.80 -4.53
N ALA A 85 1.88 15.06 -4.96
CA ALA A 85 0.69 15.81 -5.42
C ALA A 85 0.04 15.19 -6.68
N GLU A 86 0.86 14.60 -7.56
CA GLU A 86 0.42 13.98 -8.80
C GLU A 86 0.37 12.44 -8.71
N SER A 87 0.55 11.84 -7.53
CA SER A 87 0.53 10.39 -7.34
C SER A 87 -0.88 9.87 -7.10
N TYR A 88 -1.58 9.53 -8.17
CA TYR A 88 -2.92 8.97 -8.12
C TYR A 88 -2.90 7.45 -8.05
N SER A 89 -3.23 6.88 -6.88
CA SER A 89 -3.19 5.44 -6.63
C SER A 89 -4.48 4.68 -6.94
N VAL A 90 -5.57 5.37 -7.27
CA VAL A 90 -6.89 4.72 -7.46
C VAL A 90 -6.86 3.65 -8.55
N LEU A 91 -6.16 3.91 -9.66
CA LEU A 91 -6.02 2.97 -10.76
C LEU A 91 -5.26 1.71 -10.34
N PRO A 92 -4.02 1.78 -9.81
CA PRO A 92 -3.31 0.59 -9.37
C PRO A 92 -4.03 -0.15 -8.23
N LEU A 93 -4.72 0.53 -7.31
CA LEU A 93 -5.47 -0.11 -6.25
C LEU A 93 -6.65 -0.95 -6.79
N ARG A 94 -7.30 -0.53 -7.86
CA ARG A 94 -8.32 -1.33 -8.54
C ARG A 94 -7.72 -2.55 -9.23
N ALA A 95 -6.58 -2.39 -9.90
CA ALA A 95 -5.86 -3.52 -10.47
C ALA A 95 -5.45 -4.54 -9.40
N LEU A 96 -5.06 -4.07 -8.20
CA LEU A 96 -4.74 -4.93 -7.06
C LEU A 96 -5.94 -5.74 -6.57
N LEU A 97 -7.14 -5.14 -6.47
CA LEU A 97 -8.33 -5.90 -6.08
C LEU A 97 -8.61 -7.05 -7.07
N HIS A 98 -8.49 -6.79 -8.38
CA HIS A 98 -8.58 -7.84 -9.39
C HIS A 98 -7.47 -8.88 -9.23
N ALA A 99 -6.24 -8.45 -8.97
CA ALA A 99 -5.11 -9.36 -8.77
C ALA A 99 -5.29 -10.27 -7.55
N PHE A 100 -5.86 -9.76 -6.45
CA PHE A 100 -6.19 -10.57 -5.27
C PHE A 100 -7.24 -11.65 -5.58
N ASP A 101 -8.25 -11.34 -6.39
CA ASP A 101 -9.26 -12.32 -6.84
C ASP A 101 -8.64 -13.47 -7.66
N HIS A 102 -7.43 -13.25 -8.23
CA HIS A 102 -6.69 -14.23 -9.03
C HIS A 102 -5.42 -14.77 -8.34
N GLY A 103 -5.26 -14.53 -7.04
CA GLY A 103 -4.14 -15.03 -6.24
C GLY A 103 -2.78 -14.37 -6.56
N ARG A 104 -2.79 -13.19 -7.19
CA ARG A 104 -1.58 -12.43 -7.60
C ARG A 104 -1.46 -11.08 -6.90
N GLY A 105 -2.27 -10.81 -5.89
CA GLY A 105 -2.35 -9.51 -5.25
C GLY A 105 -1.05 -9.08 -4.57
N LYS A 106 -0.39 -9.96 -3.81
CA LYS A 106 0.89 -9.64 -3.16
C LYS A 106 2.00 -9.39 -4.18
N GLU A 107 2.13 -10.27 -5.18
CA GLU A 107 3.14 -10.13 -6.24
C GLU A 107 2.99 -8.80 -6.96
N LEU A 108 1.76 -8.44 -7.36
CA LEU A 108 1.51 -7.17 -8.02
C LEU A 108 1.75 -5.98 -7.09
N SER A 109 1.41 -6.08 -5.79
CA SER A 109 1.69 -5.00 -4.82
C SER A 109 3.18 -4.71 -4.72
N LEU A 110 4.02 -5.74 -4.61
CA LEU A 110 5.47 -5.62 -4.55
C LEU A 110 6.05 -5.10 -5.87
N ALA A 111 5.52 -5.55 -7.02
CA ALA A 111 5.90 -5.05 -8.33
C ALA A 111 5.59 -3.56 -8.50
N LEU A 112 4.40 -3.11 -8.10
CA LEU A 112 4.00 -1.70 -8.15
C LEU A 112 4.83 -0.83 -7.20
N TYR A 113 5.13 -1.29 -6.00
CA TYR A 113 6.06 -0.60 -5.09
C TYR A 113 7.45 -0.45 -5.71
N ARG A 114 7.96 -1.50 -6.35
CA ARG A 114 9.24 -1.44 -7.06
C ARG A 114 9.20 -0.40 -8.17
N ARG A 115 8.15 -0.38 -9.01
CA ARG A 115 7.97 0.61 -10.07
C ARG A 115 7.97 2.03 -9.51
N ALA A 116 7.19 2.27 -8.43
CA ALA A 116 7.09 3.59 -7.81
C ALA A 116 8.39 4.04 -7.15
N PHE A 117 8.95 3.23 -6.24
CA PHE A 117 9.98 3.70 -5.30
C PHE A 117 11.40 3.19 -5.59
N VAL A 118 11.58 2.26 -6.51
CA VAL A 118 12.91 1.83 -6.98
C VAL A 118 13.19 2.34 -8.39
N ASP A 119 12.20 2.20 -9.29
CA ASP A 119 12.34 2.66 -10.67
C ASP A 119 11.98 4.16 -10.82
N GLY A 120 11.25 4.74 -9.86
CA GLY A 120 10.82 6.15 -9.86
C GLY A 120 9.75 6.45 -10.90
N VAL A 121 8.87 5.49 -11.18
CA VAL A 121 7.83 5.59 -12.22
C VAL A 121 6.48 5.89 -11.58
N ALA A 122 5.75 6.86 -12.14
CA ALA A 122 4.38 7.17 -11.73
C ALA A 122 3.42 6.00 -12.08
N LEU A 123 2.46 5.75 -11.20
CA LEU A 123 1.49 4.65 -11.34
C LEU A 123 0.11 5.10 -11.84
N ASP A 124 -0.02 6.33 -12.29
CA ASP A 124 -1.25 6.89 -12.87
C ASP A 124 -1.42 6.55 -14.35
N ASP A 125 -0.34 6.11 -15.02
CA ASP A 125 -0.39 5.58 -16.38
C ASP A 125 -0.92 4.13 -16.39
N PRO A 126 -2.08 3.87 -17.04
CA PRO A 126 -2.65 2.52 -17.14
C PRO A 126 -1.69 1.50 -17.73
N ASP A 127 -0.88 1.87 -18.71
CA ASP A 127 0.02 0.93 -19.40
C ASP A 127 1.15 0.47 -18.47
N VAL A 128 1.64 1.33 -17.59
CA VAL A 128 2.60 0.96 -16.54
C VAL A 128 2.02 -0.10 -15.59
N VAL A 129 0.79 0.09 -15.13
CA VAL A 129 0.13 -0.82 -14.19
C VAL A 129 -0.21 -2.15 -14.87
N ILE A 130 -0.68 -2.10 -16.11
CA ILE A 130 -1.02 -3.31 -16.90
C ILE A 130 0.23 -4.12 -17.18
N ALA A 131 1.32 -3.50 -17.63
CA ALA A 131 2.58 -4.20 -17.85
C ALA A 131 3.13 -4.86 -16.58
N ALA A 132 2.97 -4.22 -15.40
CA ALA A 132 3.32 -4.82 -14.13
C ALA A 132 2.43 -6.04 -13.81
N ALA A 133 1.14 -5.96 -14.09
CA ALA A 133 0.20 -7.06 -13.88
C ALA A 133 0.47 -8.25 -14.82
N GLU A 134 0.79 -7.99 -16.08
CA GLU A 134 1.20 -9.03 -17.05
C GLU A 134 2.48 -9.73 -16.63
N ALA A 135 3.45 -8.99 -16.11
CA ALA A 135 4.66 -9.56 -15.55
C ALA A 135 4.41 -10.48 -14.34
N CYS A 136 3.29 -10.27 -13.64
CA CYS A 136 2.79 -11.14 -12.56
C CYS A 136 1.89 -12.29 -13.07
N GLY A 137 1.75 -12.46 -14.38
CA GLY A 137 0.94 -13.54 -15.00
C GLY A 137 -0.54 -13.27 -15.11
N LEU A 138 -0.98 -12.01 -14.98
CA LEU A 138 -2.37 -11.61 -15.21
C LEU A 138 -2.59 -11.26 -16.69
N ASP A 139 -3.83 -11.43 -17.16
CA ASP A 139 -4.26 -11.00 -18.48
C ASP A 139 -4.47 -9.48 -18.52
N GLY A 140 -3.67 -8.76 -19.32
CA GLY A 140 -3.69 -7.30 -19.38
C GLY A 140 -5.03 -6.71 -19.79
N GLU A 141 -5.77 -7.34 -20.73
CA GLU A 141 -7.09 -6.87 -21.16
C GLU A 141 -8.12 -7.02 -20.03
N ARG A 142 -8.04 -8.10 -19.26
CA ARG A 142 -8.90 -8.29 -18.08
C ARG A 142 -8.57 -7.29 -16.97
N VAL A 143 -7.29 -6.98 -16.74
CA VAL A 143 -6.88 -5.94 -15.80
C VAL A 143 -7.41 -4.57 -16.25
N ARG A 144 -7.29 -4.24 -17.55
CA ARG A 144 -7.82 -2.99 -18.13
C ARG A 144 -9.33 -2.87 -17.92
N ALA A 145 -10.08 -3.95 -18.17
CA ALA A 145 -11.51 -3.99 -17.93
C ALA A 145 -11.85 -3.82 -16.43
N ALA A 146 -11.14 -4.53 -15.54
CA ALA A 146 -11.35 -4.48 -14.10
C ALA A 146 -11.11 -3.08 -13.50
N VAL A 147 -10.08 -2.37 -13.97
CA VAL A 147 -9.81 -0.99 -13.53
C VAL A 147 -10.97 -0.04 -13.84
N ALA A 148 -11.69 -0.26 -14.94
CA ALA A 148 -12.88 0.51 -15.35
C ALA A 148 -14.19 0.04 -14.68
N ASP A 149 -14.20 -1.16 -14.10
CA ASP A 149 -15.37 -1.82 -13.55
C ASP A 149 -15.97 -1.04 -12.36
N PRO A 150 -17.27 -0.68 -12.39
CA PRO A 150 -17.94 -0.02 -11.29
C PRO A 150 -18.00 -0.86 -10.01
N ASP A 151 -18.04 -2.19 -10.09
CA ASP A 151 -18.06 -3.07 -8.91
C ASP A 151 -16.69 -3.08 -8.22
N ILE A 152 -15.59 -3.11 -8.95
CA ILE A 152 -14.24 -2.97 -8.42
C ILE A 152 -14.07 -1.57 -7.75
N LYS A 153 -14.62 -0.53 -8.38
CA LYS A 153 -14.62 0.82 -7.78
C LYS A 153 -15.40 0.84 -6.46
N ALA A 154 -16.58 0.22 -6.43
CA ALA A 154 -17.40 0.14 -5.21
C ALA A 154 -16.70 -0.66 -4.11
N ARG A 155 -16.04 -1.77 -4.45
CA ARG A 155 -15.24 -2.58 -3.51
C ARG A 155 -14.09 -1.78 -2.89
N LEU A 156 -13.32 -1.03 -3.69
CA LEU A 156 -12.24 -0.19 -3.18
C LEU A 156 -12.77 0.86 -2.20
N ARG A 157 -13.89 1.49 -2.54
CA ARG A 157 -14.56 2.44 -1.66
C ARG A 157 -15.00 1.78 -0.35
N ALA A 158 -15.70 0.65 -0.42
CA ALA A 158 -16.17 -0.08 0.75
C ALA A 158 -15.02 -0.51 1.67
N ALA A 159 -13.89 -0.97 1.11
CA ALA A 159 -12.69 -1.31 1.86
C ALA A 159 -12.10 -0.09 2.58
N THR A 160 -12.07 1.06 1.92
CA THR A 160 -11.58 2.31 2.51
C THR A 160 -12.52 2.81 3.63
N ASP A 161 -13.83 2.80 3.40
CA ASP A 161 -14.83 3.18 4.40
C ASP A 161 -14.79 2.24 5.62
N GLU A 162 -14.54 0.93 5.42
CA GLU A 162 -14.35 -0.03 6.51
C GLU A 162 -13.10 0.27 7.32
N ALA A 163 -11.98 0.59 6.67
CA ALA A 163 -10.74 0.97 7.35
C ALA A 163 -10.98 2.20 8.24
N VAL A 164 -11.69 3.23 7.76
CA VAL A 164 -12.08 4.41 8.55
C VAL A 164 -12.93 4.00 9.76
N ARG A 165 -13.94 3.16 9.57
CA ARG A 165 -14.80 2.69 10.68
C ARG A 165 -14.03 1.91 11.74
N ARG A 166 -12.96 1.22 11.35
CA ARG A 166 -12.05 0.51 12.27
C ARG A 166 -11.03 1.43 12.94
N GLY A 167 -11.04 2.72 12.65
CA GLY A 167 -10.12 3.71 13.25
C GLY A 167 -8.76 3.80 12.57
N VAL A 168 -8.59 3.24 11.35
CA VAL A 168 -7.37 3.42 10.56
C VAL A 168 -7.24 4.89 10.19
N THR A 169 -6.11 5.51 10.51
CA THR A 169 -5.85 6.93 10.27
C THR A 169 -4.68 7.20 9.33
N GLY A 170 -4.07 6.15 8.79
CA GLY A 170 -2.94 6.24 7.89
C GLY A 170 -2.49 4.87 7.38
N VAL A 171 -1.55 4.87 6.46
CA VAL A 171 -0.93 3.66 5.91
C VAL A 171 0.60 3.73 6.01
N PRO A 172 1.28 2.60 6.31
CA PRO A 172 0.72 1.28 6.59
C PRO A 172 0.05 1.21 7.97
N THR A 173 -0.94 0.36 8.11
CA THR A 173 -1.49 -0.02 9.42
C THR A 173 -1.70 -1.54 9.45
N ILE A 174 -1.19 -2.20 10.48
CA ILE A 174 -1.55 -3.58 10.83
C ILE A 174 -2.69 -3.51 11.83
N ALA A 175 -3.80 -4.19 11.53
CA ALA A 175 -4.93 -4.34 12.46
C ALA A 175 -5.02 -5.78 12.96
N LEU A 176 -5.12 -5.96 14.27
CA LEU A 176 -5.29 -7.25 14.93
C LEU A 176 -6.33 -7.11 16.05
N GLU A 177 -7.47 -7.78 15.93
CA GLU A 177 -8.51 -7.89 16.99
C GLU A 177 -8.92 -6.55 17.66
N GLY A 178 -8.89 -5.45 16.91
CA GLY A 178 -9.22 -4.11 17.39
C GLY A 178 -8.02 -3.25 17.77
N GLU A 179 -6.83 -3.83 17.87
CA GLU A 179 -5.59 -3.07 17.98
C GLU A 179 -5.08 -2.61 16.60
N LEU A 180 -4.49 -1.42 16.57
CA LEU A 180 -3.96 -0.81 15.36
C LEU A 180 -2.49 -0.42 15.56
N PHE A 181 -1.63 -0.92 14.70
CA PHE A 181 -0.20 -0.63 14.65
C PHE A 181 0.06 0.22 13.39
N TRP A 182 0.05 1.53 13.57
CA TRP A 182 0.23 2.48 12.47
C TRP A 182 1.69 2.88 12.32
N GLY A 183 2.26 2.63 11.17
CA GLY A 183 3.64 2.92 10.80
C GLY A 183 4.41 1.65 10.43
N ASP A 184 5.44 1.82 9.62
CA ASP A 184 6.36 0.75 9.26
C ASP A 184 7.30 0.35 10.41
N ASP A 185 7.45 1.21 11.39
CA ASP A 185 8.21 1.04 12.64
C ASP A 185 7.41 0.32 13.73
N ARG A 186 6.12 0.04 13.49
CA ARG A 186 5.27 -0.71 14.41
C ARG A 186 5.08 -2.17 14.01
N LEU A 187 5.79 -2.63 12.98
CA LEU A 187 5.65 -3.99 12.45
C LEU A 187 6.07 -5.06 13.47
N GLU A 188 7.17 -4.82 14.21
CA GLU A 188 7.64 -5.71 15.27
C GLU A 188 6.69 -5.74 16.49
N ASP A 189 6.00 -4.62 16.78
CA ASP A 189 4.98 -4.58 17.82
C ASP A 189 3.78 -5.46 17.43
N ALA A 190 3.32 -5.33 16.17
CA ALA A 190 2.27 -6.17 15.63
C ALA A 190 2.67 -7.67 15.65
N ALA A 191 3.92 -7.99 15.31
CA ALA A 191 4.43 -9.35 15.34
C ALA A 191 4.38 -9.96 16.76
N ARG A 192 4.74 -9.18 17.78
CA ARG A 192 4.64 -9.61 19.20
C ARG A 192 3.18 -9.87 19.61
N ALA A 193 2.28 -8.96 19.26
CA ALA A 193 0.86 -9.11 19.58
C ALA A 193 0.19 -10.33 18.89
N ILE A 194 0.66 -10.71 17.68
CA ILE A 194 0.17 -11.90 16.98
C ILE A 194 0.67 -13.19 17.66
N ALA A 195 1.87 -13.16 18.27
CA ALA A 195 2.49 -14.32 18.89
C ALA A 195 1.93 -14.64 20.29
N GLU A 196 1.23 -13.70 20.95
CA GLU A 196 0.57 -13.83 22.24
C GLU A 196 -0.83 -14.47 22.11
#